data_70245d70dd065f02f084d84b2c810169
#
_entry.id   70245d70dd065f02f084d84b2c810169
#
_cell.length_a   1.000
_cell.length_b   1.000
_cell.length_c   1.000
_cell.angle_alpha   90.00
_cell.angle_beta   90.00
_cell.angle_gamma   90.00
#
_symmetry.space_group_name_H-M   'P 1'
#
loop_
_entity.id
_entity.type
_entity.pdbx_description
1 polymer ?
#
loop_
_entity_poly.entity_id
_entity_poly.type
_entity_poly.pdbx_seq_one_letter_code
_entity_poly.pdbx_strand_id
1 'polypeptide(L)'
;MAGSKKRKAQQAEVIRQPSFRARRLTVLVVLGLAYATLIWQSVDRQVFETAFLQEQGERRYLRTITVNASRGMITDRNGEPLAISTPVKSVAANPRLLKADSQTIGALASTLDLDPDRLRRQLSQDRSFVYLKRRINPDQADRVGTLDIEGIDLLSEYRRFYPSAEVTSQVVGFTNIDDQGQEGMELAYDDWLSGTPGAKRVIKDGKGRVVNQVENIQSPAPGKDLVLSIDRRLQFLAYRELKAAVTKHRARSGSAVILDARSGEILAMVNSPSFNPNAQRGRRLDSLRNRAVTDVFEPGSTIKPFTIAAGMEQGRYAPHTPIDVSPGQMRVGRYLVRDTRNYGMIDVATVLSKSSNVGASKIALSMEPEVLWSLYTKLGFGESPFSHFPGESSGRLPHFSDWSTFEQATLSFGYGLSVSPLQLARAYAVLANDGVRLPVSLLKVDEIPEGDRVVRQSTARSVVRMLEGVVAPDGTAPLAAVPGYRVAGKTGTAKKSVAGGYAEDKYLSLFVGMVPASHPRLVMAVLIDEPRGEEYYGGLVAAPVFSKVMSGALRLLNIPPDKNWHGDHLMARLGAQQ
;
A
#
# COMPACT_ATOMS: atom_id res chain seq x y z
N MET A 1 -120.40 -78.27 58.48
CA MET A 1 -120.41 -78.48 57.09
C MET A 1 -119.81 -77.22 56.51
N ALA A 2 -118.67 -77.11 56.37
CA ALA A 2 -118.16 -75.84 55.93
C ALA A 2 -116.72 -75.99 55.44
N GLY A 3 -116.42 -75.66 54.26
CA GLY A 3 -115.16 -75.74 53.66
C GLY A 3 -114.48 -74.43 53.69
N SER A 4 -113.30 -74.38 54.25
CA SER A 4 -112.32 -73.30 54.25
C SER A 4 -111.47 -73.28 53.01
N LYS A 5 -111.48 -72.19 52.27
CA LYS A 5 -110.47 -71.95 51.14
C LYS A 5 -109.27 -71.13 51.62
N LYS A 6 -108.08 -71.72 51.56
CA LYS A 6 -106.84 -71.03 51.76
C LYS A 6 -106.49 -70.25 50.51
N ARG A 7 -106.30 -68.89 50.65
CA ARG A 7 -105.64 -68.05 49.62
C ARG A 7 -104.13 -68.08 49.83
N LYS A 8 -103.37 -68.48 48.79
CA LYS A 8 -101.92 -68.32 48.72
C LYS A 8 -101.61 -66.88 48.33
N ALA A 9 -100.81 -66.18 49.13
CA ALA A 9 -100.26 -64.90 48.79
C ALA A 9 -99.06 -65.10 47.86
N GLN A 10 -99.06 -64.47 46.69
CA GLN A 10 -97.89 -64.37 45.79
C GLN A 10 -97.02 -63.25 46.34
N GLN A 11 -95.76 -63.60 46.69
CA GLN A 11 -94.67 -62.62 46.94
C GLN A 11 -94.18 -62.08 45.62
N ALA A 12 -94.27 -60.75 45.41
CA ALA A 12 -93.64 -60.05 44.28
C ALA A 12 -92.18 -59.87 44.57
N GLU A 13 -91.32 -60.45 43.72
CA GLU A 13 -89.90 -60.32 43.75
C GLU A 13 -89.50 -58.91 43.24
N VAL A 14 -89.02 -58.02 44.14
CA VAL A 14 -88.54 -56.66 43.80
C VAL A 14 -87.18 -56.78 43.13
N ILE A 15 -87.14 -56.65 41.78
CA ILE A 15 -85.90 -56.55 41.01
C ILE A 15 -85.19 -55.25 41.41
N ARG A 16 -84.10 -55.34 42.21
CA ARG A 16 -83.21 -54.21 42.52
C ARG A 16 -82.47 -53.83 41.27
N GLN A 17 -82.78 -52.70 40.62
CA GLN A 17 -81.99 -52.10 39.55
C GLN A 17 -80.60 -51.79 40.05
N PRO A 18 -79.49 -52.19 39.34
CA PRO A 18 -78.12 -51.89 39.77
C PRO A 18 -77.89 -50.38 39.72
N SER A 19 -77.54 -49.78 40.87
CA SER A 19 -77.25 -48.34 40.95
C SER A 19 -75.91 -48.06 40.31
N PHE A 20 -75.91 -47.46 39.13
CA PHE A 20 -74.68 -47.02 38.44
C PHE A 20 -74.02 -45.74 39.03
N ARG A 21 -74.52 -45.28 40.21
CA ARG A 21 -74.03 -44.06 40.88
C ARG A 21 -72.55 -44.10 41.17
N ALA A 22 -72.02 -45.21 41.70
CA ALA A 22 -70.61 -45.38 41.97
C ALA A 22 -69.72 -45.31 40.66
N ARG A 23 -70.16 -46.03 39.58
CA ARG A 23 -69.47 -46.00 38.30
C ARG A 23 -69.46 -44.62 37.66
N ARG A 24 -70.59 -43.87 37.74
CA ARG A 24 -70.65 -42.47 37.29
C ARG A 24 -69.73 -41.58 38.08
N LEU A 25 -69.65 -41.74 39.41
CA LEU A 25 -68.76 -40.96 40.26
C LEU A 25 -67.31 -41.26 39.94
N THR A 26 -66.93 -42.52 39.73
CA THR A 26 -65.61 -42.92 39.35
C THR A 26 -65.21 -42.30 37.99
N VAL A 27 -66.10 -42.34 36.99
CA VAL A 27 -65.88 -41.72 35.70
C VAL A 27 -65.70 -40.20 35.82
N LEU A 28 -66.53 -39.54 36.62
CA LEU A 28 -66.44 -38.09 36.86
C LEU A 28 -65.16 -37.71 37.59
N VAL A 29 -64.74 -38.53 38.58
CA VAL A 29 -63.45 -38.31 39.28
C VAL A 29 -62.27 -38.52 38.33
N VAL A 30 -62.30 -39.56 37.51
CA VAL A 30 -61.19 -39.80 36.49
C VAL A 30 -61.18 -38.66 35.47
N LEU A 31 -62.32 -38.22 34.96
CA LEU A 31 -62.40 -37.06 34.06
C LEU A 31 -61.91 -35.77 34.74
N GLY A 32 -62.29 -35.55 36.00
CA GLY A 32 -61.88 -34.40 36.81
C GLY A 32 -60.36 -34.37 37.03
N LEU A 33 -59.77 -35.54 37.35
CA LEU A 33 -58.34 -35.67 37.50
C LEU A 33 -57.62 -35.46 36.16
N ALA A 34 -58.10 -36.01 35.06
CA ALA A 34 -57.58 -35.80 33.73
C ALA A 34 -57.61 -34.31 33.32
N TYR A 35 -58.72 -33.65 33.61
CA TYR A 35 -58.89 -32.21 33.36
C TYR A 35 -57.95 -31.35 34.23
N ALA A 36 -57.86 -31.70 35.52
CA ALA A 36 -56.93 -31.03 36.45
C ALA A 36 -55.48 -31.19 35.99
N THR A 37 -55.09 -32.38 35.48
CA THR A 37 -53.74 -32.62 34.92
C THR A 37 -53.52 -31.80 33.65
N LEU A 38 -54.50 -31.69 32.77
CA LEU A 38 -54.41 -30.85 31.57
C LEU A 38 -54.28 -29.36 31.91
N ILE A 39 -55.06 -28.89 32.90
CA ILE A 39 -54.94 -27.51 33.39
C ILE A 39 -53.53 -27.29 33.98
N TRP A 40 -53.09 -28.21 34.84
CA TRP A 40 -51.74 -28.11 35.43
C TRP A 40 -50.65 -28.08 34.35
N GLN A 41 -50.66 -28.99 33.38
CA GLN A 41 -49.72 -28.98 32.27
C GLN A 41 -49.82 -27.71 31.43
N SER A 42 -51.04 -27.16 31.24
CA SER A 42 -51.23 -25.91 30.52
C SER A 42 -50.59 -24.72 31.26
N VAL A 43 -50.84 -24.66 32.59
CA VAL A 43 -50.22 -23.63 33.44
C VAL A 43 -48.71 -23.79 33.52
N ASP A 44 -48.22 -25.00 33.68
CA ASP A 44 -46.79 -25.29 33.71
C ASP A 44 -46.07 -24.78 32.42
N ARG A 45 -46.58 -25.17 31.25
CA ARG A 45 -46.04 -24.74 29.96
C ARG A 45 -46.25 -23.26 29.64
N GLN A 46 -47.40 -22.67 30.05
CA GLN A 46 -47.71 -21.28 29.70
C GLN A 46 -47.20 -20.26 30.70
N VAL A 47 -46.91 -20.67 31.95
CA VAL A 47 -46.48 -19.75 33.00
C VAL A 47 -45.04 -20.06 33.44
N PHE A 48 -44.74 -21.32 33.79
CA PHE A 48 -43.43 -21.68 34.32
C PHE A 48 -42.38 -22.00 33.25
N GLU A 49 -42.78 -22.63 32.13
CA GLU A 49 -41.87 -22.95 31.04
C GLU A 49 -41.90 -21.95 29.89
N THR A 50 -42.69 -20.87 29.98
CA THR A 50 -42.86 -19.90 28.88
C THR A 50 -41.52 -19.33 28.39
N ALA A 51 -40.64 -18.90 29.30
CA ALA A 51 -39.35 -18.34 28.96
C ALA A 51 -38.46 -19.38 28.24
N PHE A 52 -38.44 -20.62 28.74
CA PHE A 52 -37.70 -21.71 28.14
C PHE A 52 -38.20 -22.07 26.72
N LEU A 53 -39.53 -22.20 26.58
CA LEU A 53 -40.16 -22.55 25.31
C LEU A 53 -40.02 -21.41 24.28
N GLN A 54 -40.07 -20.15 24.72
CA GLN A 54 -39.78 -18.99 23.88
C GLN A 54 -38.33 -18.99 23.44
N GLU A 55 -37.40 -19.19 24.35
CA GLU A 55 -35.97 -19.28 24.00
C GLU A 55 -35.68 -20.44 23.03
N GLN A 56 -36.29 -21.62 23.23
CA GLN A 56 -36.19 -22.74 22.31
C GLN A 56 -36.79 -22.44 20.92
N GLY A 57 -37.91 -21.74 20.91
CA GLY A 57 -38.54 -21.23 19.68
C GLY A 57 -37.63 -20.23 18.98
N GLU A 58 -37.16 -19.22 19.71
CA GLU A 58 -36.25 -18.20 19.19
C GLU A 58 -34.98 -18.77 18.61
N ARG A 59 -34.37 -19.75 19.28
CA ARG A 59 -33.18 -20.45 18.77
C ARG A 59 -33.42 -21.16 17.45
N ARG A 60 -34.62 -21.49 17.07
CA ARG A 60 -34.95 -22.18 15.80
C ARG A 60 -35.08 -21.23 14.63
N TYR A 61 -35.64 -20.03 14.80
CA TYR A 61 -35.91 -19.09 13.71
C TYR A 61 -35.16 -17.76 13.80
N LEU A 62 -34.67 -17.35 14.99
CA LEU A 62 -33.85 -16.17 15.13
C LEU A 62 -32.40 -16.48 14.78
N ARG A 63 -31.81 -15.65 13.93
CA ARG A 63 -30.40 -15.72 13.58
C ARG A 63 -29.79 -14.32 13.66
N THR A 64 -28.60 -14.24 14.24
CA THR A 64 -27.77 -13.05 14.13
C THR A 64 -26.99 -13.14 12.83
N ILE A 65 -27.15 -12.16 11.96
CA ILE A 65 -26.39 -11.99 10.74
C ILE A 65 -25.43 -10.82 10.89
N THR A 66 -24.20 -10.99 10.44
CA THR A 66 -23.22 -9.93 10.38
C THR A 66 -23.52 -9.01 9.20
N VAL A 67 -23.47 -7.72 9.42
CA VAL A 67 -23.59 -6.69 8.39
C VAL A 67 -22.22 -6.09 8.16
N ASN A 68 -21.66 -6.30 6.99
CA ASN A 68 -20.33 -5.79 6.67
C ASN A 68 -20.32 -4.26 6.70
N ALA A 69 -19.25 -3.68 7.24
CA ALA A 69 -18.97 -2.26 7.17
C ALA A 69 -18.16 -1.95 5.91
N SER A 70 -18.28 -0.74 5.40
CA SER A 70 -17.42 -0.26 4.32
C SER A 70 -16.03 0.08 4.85
N ARG A 71 -14.98 -0.29 4.10
CA ARG A 71 -13.61 0.12 4.37
C ARG A 71 -13.42 1.60 4.06
N GLY A 72 -12.68 2.34 4.88
CA GLY A 72 -12.37 3.75 4.71
C GLY A 72 -11.70 4.04 3.36
N MET A 73 -11.91 5.22 2.81
CA MET A 73 -11.33 5.64 1.55
C MET A 73 -9.85 6.00 1.73
N ILE A 74 -9.02 5.72 0.73
CA ILE A 74 -7.67 6.27 0.64
C ILE A 74 -7.70 7.34 -0.44
N THR A 75 -7.25 8.56 -0.10
CA THR A 75 -7.18 9.70 -1.02
C THR A 75 -5.76 10.20 -1.19
N ASP A 76 -5.52 10.93 -2.26
CA ASP A 76 -4.32 11.73 -2.42
C ASP A 76 -4.42 13.00 -1.55
N ARG A 77 -3.36 13.81 -1.53
CA ARG A 77 -3.29 15.06 -0.74
C ARG A 77 -4.35 16.10 -1.12
N ASN A 78 -4.96 15.98 -2.31
CA ASN A 78 -5.98 16.90 -2.83
C ASN A 78 -7.41 16.34 -2.66
N GLY A 79 -7.57 15.17 -2.01
CA GLY A 79 -8.85 14.51 -1.83
C GLY A 79 -9.27 13.59 -2.99
N GLU A 80 -8.41 13.41 -4.00
CA GLU A 80 -8.70 12.52 -5.13
C GLU A 80 -8.63 11.05 -4.72
N PRO A 81 -9.62 10.22 -5.05
CA PRO A 81 -9.68 8.84 -4.58
C PRO A 81 -8.60 7.96 -5.21
N LEU A 82 -7.87 7.24 -4.36
CA LEU A 82 -6.87 6.23 -4.71
C LEU A 82 -7.37 4.81 -4.46
N ALA A 83 -8.21 4.63 -3.42
CA ALA A 83 -8.92 3.38 -3.12
C ALA A 83 -10.29 3.68 -2.53
N ILE A 84 -11.34 3.06 -3.09
CA ILE A 84 -12.72 3.20 -2.65
C ILE A 84 -13.38 1.84 -2.47
N SER A 85 -14.36 1.76 -1.56
CA SER A 85 -15.18 0.57 -1.36
C SER A 85 -16.54 0.77 -2.01
N THR A 86 -16.84 -0.01 -3.04
CA THR A 86 -18.11 0.02 -3.77
C THR A 86 -19.03 -1.12 -3.28
N PRO A 87 -20.31 -0.86 -2.99
CA PRO A 87 -21.26 -1.91 -2.65
C PRO A 87 -21.49 -2.83 -3.85
N VAL A 88 -21.44 -4.13 -3.61
CA VAL A 88 -21.65 -5.20 -4.59
C VAL A 88 -22.49 -6.32 -3.99
N LYS A 89 -22.94 -7.27 -4.81
CA LYS A 89 -23.61 -8.48 -4.36
C LYS A 89 -22.75 -9.70 -4.56
N SER A 90 -22.91 -10.68 -3.68
CA SER A 90 -22.35 -12.02 -3.79
C SER A 90 -23.47 -13.03 -3.82
N VAL A 91 -23.39 -14.02 -4.71
CA VAL A 91 -24.37 -15.08 -4.83
C VAL A 91 -23.98 -16.23 -3.93
N ALA A 92 -24.82 -16.54 -2.97
CA ALA A 92 -24.70 -17.71 -2.13
C ALA A 92 -25.86 -18.68 -2.39
N ALA A 93 -25.63 -19.94 -2.13
CA ALA A 93 -26.66 -20.98 -2.20
C ALA A 93 -26.75 -21.74 -0.89
N ASN A 94 -27.95 -22.22 -0.58
CA ASN A 94 -28.18 -23.28 0.39
C ASN A 94 -28.49 -24.58 -0.35
N PRO A 95 -27.51 -25.46 -0.57
CA PRO A 95 -27.72 -26.69 -1.33
C PRO A 95 -28.83 -27.61 -0.79
N ARG A 96 -29.11 -27.57 0.52
CA ARG A 96 -30.17 -28.37 1.14
C ARG A 96 -31.58 -27.92 0.75
N LEU A 97 -31.74 -26.68 0.37
CA LEU A 97 -33.01 -26.09 -0.01
C LEU A 97 -33.21 -26.01 -1.53
N LEU A 98 -32.11 -26.06 -2.25
CA LEU A 98 -32.09 -25.88 -3.69
C LEU A 98 -32.67 -27.11 -4.41
N LYS A 99 -33.88 -26.97 -4.93
CA LYS A 99 -34.49 -27.94 -5.83
C LYS A 99 -34.27 -27.49 -7.29
N ALA A 100 -33.02 -27.48 -7.73
CA ALA A 100 -32.69 -27.03 -9.07
C ALA A 100 -32.66 -28.21 -10.04
N ASP A 101 -33.46 -28.16 -11.08
CA ASP A 101 -33.34 -29.02 -12.24
C ASP A 101 -32.15 -28.62 -13.13
N SER A 102 -31.88 -29.41 -14.14
CA SER A 102 -30.78 -29.11 -15.06
C SER A 102 -30.95 -27.81 -15.81
N GLN A 103 -32.18 -27.34 -16.06
CA GLN A 103 -32.47 -26.10 -16.74
C GLN A 103 -32.16 -24.90 -15.86
N THR A 104 -32.58 -24.93 -14.60
CA THR A 104 -32.29 -23.89 -13.59
C THR A 104 -30.78 -23.76 -13.33
N ILE A 105 -30.06 -24.90 -13.20
CA ILE A 105 -28.60 -24.89 -13.07
C ILE A 105 -27.94 -24.28 -14.32
N GLY A 106 -28.42 -24.61 -15.50
CA GLY A 106 -27.95 -24.05 -16.77
C GLY A 106 -28.15 -22.54 -16.86
N ALA A 107 -29.34 -22.05 -16.50
CA ALA A 107 -29.67 -20.62 -16.48
C ALA A 107 -28.79 -19.85 -15.48
N LEU A 108 -28.60 -20.39 -14.27
CA LEU A 108 -27.76 -19.80 -13.24
C LEU A 108 -26.29 -19.80 -13.64
N ALA A 109 -25.78 -20.89 -14.21
CA ALA A 109 -24.42 -21.00 -14.72
C ALA A 109 -24.12 -19.99 -15.82
N SER A 110 -25.05 -19.85 -16.78
CA SER A 110 -24.96 -18.86 -17.87
C SER A 110 -24.98 -17.43 -17.34
N THR A 111 -25.89 -17.10 -16.40
CA THR A 111 -25.98 -15.75 -15.80
C THR A 111 -24.73 -15.39 -15.01
N LEU A 112 -24.11 -16.37 -14.37
CA LEU A 112 -22.91 -16.17 -13.55
C LEU A 112 -21.59 -16.38 -14.29
N ASP A 113 -21.57 -16.73 -15.57
CA ASP A 113 -20.38 -17.12 -16.33
C ASP A 113 -19.58 -18.23 -15.62
N LEU A 114 -20.27 -19.26 -15.14
CA LEU A 114 -19.68 -20.39 -14.46
C LEU A 114 -19.84 -21.66 -15.31
N ASP A 115 -18.91 -22.58 -15.14
CA ASP A 115 -19.03 -23.92 -15.70
C ASP A 115 -20.21 -24.67 -15.02
N PRO A 116 -21.19 -25.18 -15.80
CA PRO A 116 -22.38 -25.86 -15.25
C PRO A 116 -22.04 -27.08 -14.41
N ASP A 117 -21.02 -27.85 -14.78
CA ASP A 117 -20.63 -29.07 -14.04
C ASP A 117 -19.92 -28.72 -12.73
N ARG A 118 -19.13 -27.66 -12.72
CA ARG A 118 -18.58 -27.09 -11.49
C ARG A 118 -19.69 -26.62 -10.56
N LEU A 119 -20.65 -25.90 -11.08
CA LEU A 119 -21.80 -25.41 -10.30
C LEU A 119 -22.59 -26.58 -9.72
N ARG A 120 -22.87 -27.63 -10.52
CA ARG A 120 -23.54 -28.83 -10.07
C ARG A 120 -22.79 -29.54 -8.94
N ARG A 121 -21.47 -29.68 -9.05
CA ARG A 121 -20.63 -30.22 -7.96
C ARG A 121 -20.64 -29.37 -6.69
N GLN A 122 -20.68 -28.06 -6.80
CA GLN A 122 -20.80 -27.18 -5.63
C GLN A 122 -22.16 -27.32 -4.94
N LEU A 123 -23.23 -27.45 -5.70
CA LEU A 123 -24.59 -27.58 -5.22
C LEU A 123 -24.96 -28.99 -4.71
N SER A 124 -24.20 -30.02 -5.07
CA SER A 124 -24.40 -31.40 -4.57
C SER A 124 -23.80 -31.62 -3.16
N GLN A 125 -23.12 -30.64 -2.59
CA GLN A 125 -22.54 -30.76 -1.23
C GLN A 125 -23.62 -30.67 -0.16
N ASP A 126 -23.57 -31.54 0.86
CA ASP A 126 -24.45 -31.46 2.04
C ASP A 126 -24.02 -30.32 2.98
N ARG A 127 -24.24 -29.09 2.53
CA ARG A 127 -23.97 -27.85 3.26
C ARG A 127 -25.18 -26.93 3.25
N SER A 128 -25.32 -26.14 4.30
CA SER A 128 -26.38 -25.12 4.38
C SER A 128 -25.97 -23.77 3.75
N PHE A 129 -24.70 -23.63 3.34
CA PHE A 129 -24.17 -22.40 2.76
C PHE A 129 -22.96 -22.68 1.86
N VAL A 130 -22.97 -22.11 0.66
CA VAL A 130 -21.84 -22.11 -0.28
C VAL A 130 -21.87 -20.85 -1.14
N TYR A 131 -20.74 -20.15 -1.26
CA TYR A 131 -20.62 -19.09 -2.25
C TYR A 131 -20.51 -19.68 -3.66
N LEU A 132 -21.39 -19.24 -4.56
CA LEU A 132 -21.32 -19.60 -5.98
C LEU A 132 -20.41 -18.65 -6.74
N LYS A 133 -20.63 -17.34 -6.60
CA LYS A 133 -19.78 -16.30 -7.16
C LYS A 133 -19.83 -15.06 -6.25
N ARG A 134 -18.66 -14.60 -5.84
CA ARG A 134 -18.56 -13.39 -4.99
C ARG A 134 -18.35 -12.15 -5.85
N ARG A 135 -18.84 -11.02 -5.34
CA ARG A 135 -18.59 -9.67 -5.86
C ARG A 135 -18.96 -9.52 -7.33
N ILE A 136 -20.18 -9.93 -7.67
CA ILE A 136 -20.74 -9.80 -9.02
C ILE A 136 -21.13 -8.35 -9.31
N ASN A 137 -21.18 -8.00 -10.59
CA ASN A 137 -21.64 -6.69 -11.02
C ASN A 137 -23.15 -6.51 -10.76
N PRO A 138 -23.64 -5.26 -10.58
CA PRO A 138 -25.06 -4.99 -10.33
C PRO A 138 -25.98 -5.64 -11.37
N ASP A 139 -25.69 -5.52 -12.66
CA ASP A 139 -26.49 -6.12 -13.74
C ASP A 139 -26.56 -7.67 -13.64
N GLN A 140 -25.49 -8.32 -13.17
CA GLN A 140 -25.52 -9.76 -12.92
C GLN A 140 -26.38 -10.07 -11.69
N ALA A 141 -26.33 -9.24 -10.65
CA ALA A 141 -27.12 -9.42 -9.45
C ALA A 141 -28.61 -9.31 -9.76
N ASP A 142 -29.01 -8.32 -10.55
CA ASP A 142 -30.40 -8.11 -10.97
C ASP A 142 -30.90 -9.31 -11.80
N ARG A 143 -30.10 -9.79 -12.76
CA ARG A 143 -30.45 -11.00 -13.54
C ARG A 143 -30.59 -12.25 -12.66
N VAL A 144 -29.73 -12.43 -11.64
CA VAL A 144 -29.87 -13.55 -10.71
C VAL A 144 -31.14 -13.39 -9.86
N GLY A 145 -31.44 -12.15 -9.42
CA GLY A 145 -32.67 -11.85 -8.67
C GLY A 145 -33.94 -12.17 -9.45
N THR A 146 -33.96 -11.91 -10.76
CA THR A 146 -35.14 -12.22 -11.62
C THR A 146 -35.34 -13.73 -11.85
N LEU A 147 -34.35 -14.58 -11.59
CA LEU A 147 -34.51 -16.04 -11.70
C LEU A 147 -35.34 -16.62 -10.53
N ASP A 148 -35.50 -15.89 -9.42
CA ASP A 148 -36.25 -16.23 -8.22
C ASP A 148 -36.07 -17.72 -7.77
N ILE A 149 -34.83 -18.17 -7.73
CA ILE A 149 -34.47 -19.57 -7.43
C ILE A 149 -34.47 -19.78 -5.92
N GLU A 150 -35.31 -20.70 -5.43
CA GLU A 150 -35.36 -21.05 -4.00
C GLU A 150 -33.98 -21.59 -3.54
N GLY A 151 -33.46 -21.02 -2.43
CA GLY A 151 -32.15 -21.40 -1.88
C GLY A 151 -30.98 -20.64 -2.48
N ILE A 152 -31.21 -19.62 -3.32
CA ILE A 152 -30.18 -18.66 -3.77
C ILE A 152 -30.40 -17.33 -3.06
N ASP A 153 -29.34 -16.81 -2.43
CA ASP A 153 -29.33 -15.55 -1.70
C ASP A 153 -28.33 -14.57 -2.33
N LEU A 154 -28.72 -13.28 -2.41
CA LEU A 154 -27.87 -12.17 -2.81
C LEU A 154 -27.38 -11.43 -1.56
N LEU A 155 -26.14 -11.69 -1.16
CA LEU A 155 -25.50 -11.09 -0.01
C LEU A 155 -24.85 -9.75 -0.37
N SER A 156 -25.04 -8.74 0.46
CA SER A 156 -24.38 -7.45 0.30
C SER A 156 -22.94 -7.55 0.80
N GLU A 157 -22.01 -7.22 -0.07
CA GLU A 157 -20.57 -7.12 0.23
C GLU A 157 -20.03 -5.80 -0.31
N TYR A 158 -18.77 -5.52 -0.02
CA TYR A 158 -18.02 -4.42 -0.63
C TYR A 158 -16.92 -4.96 -1.52
N ARG A 159 -16.60 -4.21 -2.58
CA ARG A 159 -15.47 -4.45 -3.46
C ARG A 159 -14.55 -3.26 -3.42
N ARG A 160 -13.29 -3.51 -3.06
CA ARG A 160 -12.25 -2.49 -3.14
C ARG A 160 -11.91 -2.20 -4.60
N PHE A 161 -11.91 -0.93 -4.97
CA PHE A 161 -11.60 -0.47 -6.32
C PHE A 161 -10.52 0.61 -6.26
N TYR A 162 -9.58 0.54 -7.18
CA TYR A 162 -8.39 1.40 -7.27
C TYR A 162 -8.42 2.18 -8.58
N PRO A 163 -8.92 3.44 -8.58
CA PRO A 163 -9.12 4.23 -9.82
C PRO A 163 -7.84 4.47 -10.62
N SER A 164 -6.71 4.64 -9.94
CA SER A 164 -5.40 4.87 -10.56
C SER A 164 -4.69 3.59 -11.01
N ALA A 165 -5.31 2.42 -10.84
CA ALA A 165 -4.80 1.12 -11.28
C ALA A 165 -3.29 0.94 -10.99
N GLU A 166 -2.48 0.69 -12.01
CA GLU A 166 -1.04 0.39 -11.90
C GLU A 166 -0.18 1.56 -11.42
N VAL A 167 -0.69 2.81 -11.51
CA VAL A 167 0.07 4.03 -11.21
C VAL A 167 0.37 4.17 -9.72
N THR A 168 -0.57 3.77 -8.86
CA THR A 168 -0.46 3.91 -7.41
C THR A 168 -0.37 2.57 -6.68
N SER A 169 -0.38 1.46 -7.42
CA SER A 169 -0.56 0.12 -6.87
C SER A 169 0.45 -0.26 -5.78
N GLN A 170 1.71 0.09 -5.95
CA GLN A 170 2.77 -0.26 -5.00
C GLN A 170 2.83 0.64 -3.77
N VAL A 171 2.22 1.83 -3.82
CA VAL A 171 2.04 2.69 -2.64
C VAL A 171 0.78 2.30 -1.90
N VAL A 172 -0.35 2.27 -2.61
CA VAL A 172 -1.65 1.97 -2.00
C VAL A 172 -1.73 0.51 -1.57
N GLY A 173 -1.21 -0.41 -2.39
CA GLY A 173 -1.35 -1.83 -2.16
C GLY A 173 -2.68 -2.39 -2.68
N PHE A 174 -3.15 -3.45 -2.06
CA PHE A 174 -4.43 -4.10 -2.38
C PHE A 174 -4.96 -4.92 -1.20
N THR A 175 -6.25 -5.24 -1.25
CA THR A 175 -6.89 -6.13 -0.29
C THR A 175 -7.12 -7.52 -0.88
N ASN A 176 -7.28 -8.53 -0.01
CA ASN A 176 -7.77 -9.85 -0.39
C ASN A 176 -9.30 -9.82 -0.64
N ILE A 177 -9.89 -11.01 -0.87
CA ILE A 177 -11.33 -11.12 -1.10
C ILE A 177 -12.17 -10.83 0.16
N ASP A 178 -11.57 -10.81 1.34
CA ASP A 178 -12.23 -10.53 2.61
C ASP A 178 -11.96 -9.10 3.12
N ASP A 179 -11.50 -8.21 2.21
CA ASP A 179 -11.18 -6.79 2.44
C ASP A 179 -10.04 -6.54 3.42
N GLN A 180 -9.19 -7.52 3.70
CA GLN A 180 -7.99 -7.37 4.52
C GLN A 180 -6.81 -6.87 3.66
N GLY A 181 -6.08 -5.88 4.14
CA GLY A 181 -4.90 -5.34 3.48
C GLY A 181 -3.80 -6.39 3.31
N GLN A 182 -3.19 -6.45 2.12
CA GLN A 182 -2.13 -7.43 1.81
C GLN A 182 -0.78 -6.77 1.55
N GLU A 183 -0.77 -5.55 1.04
CA GLU A 183 0.43 -4.81 0.67
C GLU A 183 0.19 -3.30 0.83
N GLY A 184 1.28 -2.51 0.89
CA GLY A 184 1.26 -1.06 0.87
C GLY A 184 0.49 -0.43 2.04
N MET A 185 -0.13 0.73 1.80
CA MET A 185 -0.88 1.46 2.81
C MET A 185 -2.17 0.73 3.23
N GLU A 186 -2.72 -0.12 2.37
CA GLU A 186 -3.82 -1.02 2.74
C GLU A 186 -3.43 -1.98 3.86
N LEU A 187 -2.19 -2.50 3.83
CA LEU A 187 -1.66 -3.37 4.88
C LEU A 187 -1.24 -2.56 6.12
N ALA A 188 -0.48 -1.48 5.93
CA ALA A 188 0.06 -0.68 7.03
C ALA A 188 -1.03 -0.08 7.92
N TYR A 189 -2.18 0.25 7.33
CA TYR A 189 -3.31 0.88 8.00
C TYR A 189 -4.58 0.01 7.97
N ASP A 190 -4.41 -1.33 7.97
CA ASP A 190 -5.55 -2.24 7.86
C ASP A 190 -6.59 -2.03 8.98
N ASP A 191 -6.16 -1.94 10.23
CA ASP A 191 -7.02 -1.69 11.39
C ASP A 191 -7.72 -0.32 11.34
N TRP A 192 -7.06 0.70 10.81
CA TRP A 192 -7.62 2.05 10.65
C TRP A 192 -8.68 2.11 9.55
N LEU A 193 -8.37 1.47 8.43
CA LEU A 193 -9.23 1.45 7.25
C LEU A 193 -10.41 0.48 7.41
N SER A 194 -10.25 -0.60 8.17
CA SER A 194 -11.30 -1.59 8.39
C SER A 194 -12.43 -1.00 9.23
N GLY A 195 -13.67 -1.17 8.76
CA GLY A 195 -14.84 -0.82 9.55
C GLY A 195 -15.15 -1.87 10.61
N THR A 196 -15.96 -1.50 11.57
CA THR A 196 -16.50 -2.44 12.54
C THR A 196 -17.81 -3.03 12.02
N PRO A 197 -17.88 -4.35 11.77
CA PRO A 197 -19.09 -4.99 11.30
C PRO A 197 -20.26 -4.79 12.29
N GLY A 198 -21.44 -4.59 11.76
CA GLY A 198 -22.67 -4.59 12.53
C GLY A 198 -23.26 -5.99 12.70
N ALA A 199 -24.28 -6.10 13.53
CA ALA A 199 -25.03 -7.32 13.76
C ALA A 199 -26.54 -7.03 13.79
N LYS A 200 -27.32 -7.83 13.03
CA LYS A 200 -28.78 -7.76 13.01
C LYS A 200 -29.37 -9.10 13.39
N ARG A 201 -30.42 -9.06 14.21
CA ARG A 201 -31.24 -10.23 14.51
C ARG A 201 -32.38 -10.32 13.52
N VAL A 202 -32.46 -11.43 12.81
CA VAL A 202 -33.48 -11.66 11.77
C VAL A 202 -34.22 -12.95 12.03
N ILE A 203 -35.50 -12.98 11.63
CA ILE A 203 -36.30 -14.19 11.56
C ILE A 203 -36.04 -14.84 10.21
N LYS A 204 -35.63 -16.11 10.24
CA LYS A 204 -35.57 -16.95 9.03
C LYS A 204 -36.73 -17.94 9.04
N ASP A 205 -37.35 -18.11 7.87
CA ASP A 205 -38.35 -19.15 7.67
C ASP A 205 -37.71 -20.57 7.66
N GLY A 206 -38.54 -21.63 7.61
CA GLY A 206 -38.06 -23.00 7.52
C GLY A 206 -37.22 -23.30 6.28
N LYS A 207 -37.20 -22.37 5.31
CA LYS A 207 -36.42 -22.40 4.09
C LYS A 207 -35.15 -21.52 4.17
N GLY A 208 -34.90 -20.93 5.34
CA GLY A 208 -33.69 -20.10 5.57
C GLY A 208 -33.78 -18.68 5.04
N ARG A 209 -34.91 -18.25 4.46
CA ARG A 209 -35.09 -16.88 3.95
C ARG A 209 -35.35 -15.92 5.11
N VAL A 210 -34.78 -14.72 5.03
CA VAL A 210 -35.07 -13.65 5.99
C VAL A 210 -36.49 -13.13 5.73
N VAL A 211 -37.40 -13.40 6.68
CA VAL A 211 -38.82 -12.98 6.62
C VAL A 211 -39.00 -11.62 7.25
N ASN A 212 -38.30 -11.36 8.36
CA ASN A 212 -38.40 -10.09 9.07
C ASN A 212 -37.09 -9.75 9.79
N GLN A 213 -36.82 -8.46 9.95
CA GLN A 213 -35.77 -7.94 10.80
C GLN A 213 -36.37 -7.58 12.15
N VAL A 214 -35.94 -8.24 13.22
CA VAL A 214 -36.49 -8.06 14.57
C VAL A 214 -35.76 -6.93 15.29
N GLU A 215 -34.44 -6.91 15.22
CA GLU A 215 -33.62 -6.01 16.02
C GLU A 215 -32.32 -5.67 15.30
N ASN A 216 -31.88 -4.44 15.43
CA ASN A 216 -30.55 -4.00 15.04
C ASN A 216 -29.67 -4.02 16.29
N ILE A 217 -28.89 -5.10 16.48
CA ILE A 217 -28.05 -5.29 17.67
C ILE A 217 -26.93 -4.26 17.69
N GLN A 218 -26.28 -4.08 16.53
CA GLN A 218 -25.18 -3.14 16.34
C GLN A 218 -25.18 -2.63 14.91
N SER A 219 -25.19 -1.32 14.75
CA SER A 219 -25.01 -0.71 13.42
C SER A 219 -23.56 -0.86 12.94
N PRO A 220 -23.33 -1.18 11.67
CA PRO A 220 -21.97 -1.19 11.13
C PRO A 220 -21.38 0.22 11.17
N ALA A 221 -20.14 0.34 11.63
CA ALA A 221 -19.40 1.58 11.59
C ALA A 221 -18.36 1.53 10.45
N PRO A 222 -18.40 2.47 9.49
CA PRO A 222 -17.42 2.49 8.41
C PRO A 222 -16.00 2.70 8.94
N GLY A 223 -15.00 2.21 8.21
CA GLY A 223 -13.60 2.51 8.47
C GLY A 223 -13.28 3.99 8.28
N LYS A 224 -12.17 4.43 8.86
CA LYS A 224 -11.72 5.83 8.79
C LYS A 224 -10.96 6.06 7.49
N ASP A 225 -11.15 7.24 6.89
CA ASP A 225 -10.43 7.62 5.68
C ASP A 225 -8.95 7.92 5.97
N LEU A 226 -8.10 7.70 4.95
CA LEU A 226 -6.67 7.93 5.01
C LEU A 226 -6.26 8.90 3.89
N VAL A 227 -5.65 10.02 4.27
CA VAL A 227 -5.15 11.02 3.31
C VAL A 227 -3.65 10.88 3.17
N LEU A 228 -3.19 10.52 1.97
CA LEU A 228 -1.78 10.40 1.66
C LEU A 228 -1.17 11.73 1.24
N SER A 229 0.15 11.85 1.41
CA SER A 229 0.96 12.98 0.90
C SER A 229 1.14 12.95 -0.62
N ILE A 230 0.87 11.82 -1.25
CA ILE A 230 0.97 11.61 -2.70
C ILE A 230 0.07 12.61 -3.45
N ASP A 231 0.62 13.26 -4.47
CA ASP A 231 -0.16 13.98 -5.49
C ASP A 231 -0.35 13.06 -6.69
N ARG A 232 -1.59 12.68 -6.98
CA ARG A 232 -1.92 11.75 -8.06
C ARG A 232 -1.39 12.19 -9.43
N ARG A 233 -1.34 13.50 -9.67
CA ARG A 233 -0.84 14.08 -10.94
C ARG A 233 0.67 13.88 -11.07
N LEU A 234 1.43 14.12 -9.98
CA LEU A 234 2.87 13.90 -9.93
C LEU A 234 3.19 12.41 -10.00
N GLN A 235 2.43 11.57 -9.30
CA GLN A 235 2.55 10.13 -9.33
C GLN A 235 2.38 9.58 -10.75
N PHE A 236 1.34 10.03 -11.47
CA PHE A 236 1.10 9.65 -12.86
C PHE A 236 2.23 10.10 -13.79
N LEU A 237 2.67 11.35 -13.66
CA LEU A 237 3.76 11.91 -14.46
C LEU A 237 5.06 11.13 -14.26
N ALA A 238 5.44 10.89 -12.99
CA ALA A 238 6.63 10.14 -12.64
C ALA A 238 6.56 8.68 -13.14
N TYR A 239 5.40 8.03 -12.97
CA TYR A 239 5.17 6.67 -13.45
C TYR A 239 5.33 6.56 -14.97
N ARG A 240 4.71 7.48 -15.73
CA ARG A 240 4.76 7.50 -17.18
C ARG A 240 6.19 7.64 -17.71
N GLU A 241 6.96 8.60 -17.19
CA GLU A 241 8.33 8.86 -17.64
C GLU A 241 9.29 7.74 -17.21
N LEU A 242 9.11 7.19 -15.98
CA LEU A 242 9.88 6.06 -15.51
C LEU A 242 9.64 4.80 -16.37
N LYS A 243 8.38 4.47 -16.62
CA LYS A 243 7.99 3.32 -17.47
C LYS A 243 8.54 3.46 -18.89
N ALA A 244 8.48 4.65 -19.46
CA ALA A 244 9.03 4.94 -20.77
C ALA A 244 10.56 4.73 -20.79
N ALA A 245 11.28 5.17 -19.76
CA ALA A 245 12.74 4.98 -19.65
C ALA A 245 13.11 3.51 -19.48
N VAL A 246 12.41 2.77 -18.58
CA VAL A 246 12.63 1.34 -18.37
C VAL A 246 12.42 0.56 -19.68
N THR A 247 11.39 0.92 -20.44
CA THR A 247 11.11 0.29 -21.74
C THR A 247 12.15 0.66 -22.78
N LYS A 248 12.51 1.95 -22.92
CA LYS A 248 13.48 2.44 -23.89
C LYS A 248 14.85 1.77 -23.72
N HIS A 249 15.32 1.71 -22.48
CA HIS A 249 16.64 1.16 -22.16
C HIS A 249 16.59 -0.36 -21.88
N ARG A 250 15.45 -1.04 -22.10
CA ARG A 250 15.25 -2.48 -21.82
C ARG A 250 15.73 -2.87 -20.43
N ALA A 251 15.54 -1.95 -19.46
CA ALA A 251 16.01 -2.13 -18.11
C ALA A 251 15.18 -3.21 -17.38
N ARG A 252 15.78 -3.84 -16.38
CA ARG A 252 15.11 -4.82 -15.54
C ARG A 252 14.00 -4.19 -14.70
N SER A 253 14.31 -3.04 -14.13
CA SER A 253 13.36 -2.26 -13.32
C SER A 253 13.81 -0.81 -13.19
N GLY A 254 12.94 0.02 -12.61
CA GLY A 254 13.27 1.37 -12.22
C GLY A 254 12.42 1.81 -11.03
N SER A 255 12.94 2.80 -10.30
CA SER A 255 12.24 3.43 -9.17
C SER A 255 12.47 4.93 -9.19
N ALA A 256 11.48 5.70 -8.76
CA ALA A 256 11.64 7.13 -8.56
C ALA A 256 10.83 7.61 -7.36
N VAL A 257 11.42 8.55 -6.60
CA VAL A 257 10.81 9.17 -5.43
C VAL A 257 10.91 10.67 -5.56
N ILE A 258 9.80 11.39 -5.30
CA ILE A 258 9.75 12.85 -5.24
C ILE A 258 9.37 13.27 -3.83
N LEU A 259 10.21 14.11 -3.21
CA LEU A 259 9.97 14.69 -1.90
C LEU A 259 9.74 16.21 -2.00
N ASP A 260 8.85 16.73 -1.17
CA ASP A 260 8.86 18.16 -0.82
C ASP A 260 9.93 18.36 0.25
N ALA A 261 10.96 19.14 -0.08
CA ALA A 261 12.08 19.38 0.83
C ALA A 261 11.71 20.18 2.09
N ARG A 262 10.58 20.89 2.07
CA ARG A 262 10.14 21.77 3.17
C ARG A 262 9.23 21.09 4.18
N SER A 263 8.51 20.04 3.77
CA SER A 263 7.60 19.31 4.65
C SER A 263 8.06 17.88 4.94
N GLY A 264 8.97 17.32 4.12
CA GLY A 264 9.35 15.92 4.17
C GLY A 264 8.32 14.99 3.53
N GLU A 265 7.22 15.52 2.97
CA GLU A 265 6.18 14.73 2.33
C GLU A 265 6.66 14.03 1.06
N ILE A 266 6.25 12.77 0.90
CA ILE A 266 6.49 12.00 -0.32
C ILE A 266 5.37 12.32 -1.31
N LEU A 267 5.68 13.16 -2.31
CA LEU A 267 4.70 13.60 -3.31
C LEU A 267 4.45 12.56 -4.41
N ALA A 268 5.45 11.75 -4.70
CA ALA A 268 5.32 10.60 -5.61
C ALA A 268 6.34 9.53 -5.27
N MET A 269 5.94 8.26 -5.43
CA MET A 269 6.80 7.09 -5.26
C MET A 269 6.36 6.02 -6.25
N VAL A 270 7.17 5.81 -7.28
CA VAL A 270 6.81 4.98 -8.44
C VAL A 270 7.88 3.93 -8.73
N ASN A 271 7.41 2.79 -9.21
CA ASN A 271 8.28 1.70 -9.66
C ASN A 271 7.80 1.13 -11.00
N SER A 272 8.72 0.54 -11.76
CA SER A 272 8.45 -0.22 -12.96
C SER A 272 9.32 -1.48 -12.95
N PRO A 273 8.76 -2.70 -13.20
CA PRO A 273 7.38 -3.00 -13.51
C PRO A 273 6.41 -2.78 -12.33
N SER A 274 5.13 -2.57 -12.67
CA SER A 274 4.02 -2.39 -11.74
C SER A 274 2.92 -3.43 -12.02
N PHE A 275 1.83 -3.41 -11.26
CA PHE A 275 0.70 -4.32 -11.41
C PHE A 275 -0.63 -3.59 -11.30
N ASN A 276 -1.70 -4.18 -11.85
CA ASN A 276 -3.04 -3.66 -11.67
C ASN A 276 -3.70 -4.30 -10.43
N PRO A 277 -3.98 -3.55 -9.34
CA PRO A 277 -4.59 -4.09 -8.14
C PRO A 277 -6.04 -4.55 -8.34
N ASN A 278 -6.73 -4.07 -9.39
CA ASN A 278 -8.07 -4.50 -9.74
C ASN A 278 -8.11 -5.87 -10.44
N ALA A 279 -6.97 -6.33 -11.01
CA ALA A 279 -6.89 -7.64 -11.65
C ALA A 279 -6.79 -8.75 -10.59
N GLN A 280 -7.68 -9.74 -10.68
CA GLN A 280 -7.70 -10.86 -9.72
C GLN A 280 -6.65 -11.95 -10.04
N ARG A 281 -6.14 -12.00 -11.28
CA ARG A 281 -5.20 -13.02 -11.76
C ARG A 281 -4.03 -12.38 -12.51
N GLY A 282 -2.92 -13.09 -12.59
CA GLY A 282 -1.76 -12.70 -13.40
C GLY A 282 -0.82 -11.69 -12.74
N ARG A 283 -0.94 -11.43 -11.43
CA ARG A 283 0.03 -10.62 -10.68
C ARG A 283 1.35 -11.39 -10.55
N ARG A 284 2.44 -10.77 -10.97
CA ARG A 284 3.78 -11.32 -10.76
C ARG A 284 4.30 -10.85 -9.40
N LEU A 285 4.86 -11.73 -8.61
CA LEU A 285 5.37 -11.41 -7.25
C LEU A 285 6.44 -10.31 -7.29
N ASP A 286 7.30 -10.32 -8.30
CA ASP A 286 8.36 -9.31 -8.46
C ASP A 286 7.84 -7.90 -8.78
N SER A 287 6.58 -7.77 -9.27
CA SER A 287 5.94 -6.48 -9.54
C SER A 287 5.19 -5.90 -8.33
N LEU A 288 4.95 -6.69 -7.28
CA LEU A 288 4.26 -6.24 -6.07
C LEU A 288 5.14 -5.32 -5.21
N ARG A 289 6.45 -5.59 -5.18
CA ARG A 289 7.39 -4.89 -4.30
C ARG A 289 7.49 -3.40 -4.62
N ASN A 290 7.42 -2.59 -3.59
CA ASN A 290 7.79 -1.17 -3.68
C ASN A 290 9.31 -1.01 -3.54
N ARG A 291 10.01 -1.16 -4.68
CA ARG A 291 11.48 -1.12 -4.75
C ARG A 291 12.08 0.19 -4.24
N ALA A 292 11.31 1.27 -4.27
CA ALA A 292 11.75 2.57 -3.80
C ALA A 292 12.09 2.59 -2.30
N VAL A 293 11.53 1.66 -1.51
CA VAL A 293 11.72 1.56 -0.05
C VAL A 293 12.28 0.20 0.40
N THR A 294 12.10 -0.86 -0.41
CA THR A 294 12.52 -2.22 -0.02
C THR A 294 13.87 -2.65 -0.61
N ASP A 295 14.20 -2.15 -1.82
CA ASP A 295 15.43 -2.53 -2.50
C ASP A 295 16.56 -1.58 -2.12
N VAL A 296 17.73 -2.14 -1.85
CA VAL A 296 18.91 -1.38 -1.50
C VAL A 296 20.01 -1.57 -2.54
N PHE A 297 20.82 -0.55 -2.69
CA PHE A 297 21.91 -0.53 -3.67
C PHE A 297 23.06 0.36 -3.17
N GLU A 298 24.25 0.15 -3.71
CA GLU A 298 25.37 1.04 -3.48
C GLU A 298 25.18 2.35 -4.27
N PRO A 299 25.11 3.51 -3.56
CA PRO A 299 24.75 4.78 -4.19
C PRO A 299 25.79 5.34 -5.15
N GLY A 300 27.00 4.82 -5.13
CA GLY A 300 28.10 5.30 -5.97
C GLY A 300 28.32 6.80 -5.83
N SER A 301 28.66 7.47 -6.90
CA SER A 301 29.01 8.89 -6.89
C SER A 301 27.94 9.85 -6.39
N THR A 302 26.70 9.39 -6.15
CA THR A 302 25.65 10.23 -5.54
C THR A 302 25.93 10.56 -4.07
N ILE A 303 26.88 9.86 -3.43
CA ILE A 303 27.28 10.12 -2.03
C ILE A 303 28.29 11.28 -1.89
N LYS A 304 29.04 11.61 -2.94
CA LYS A 304 30.14 12.60 -2.91
C LYS A 304 29.76 13.97 -2.35
N PRO A 305 28.56 14.51 -2.58
CA PRO A 305 28.14 15.78 -1.96
C PRO A 305 28.25 15.75 -0.44
N PHE A 306 27.94 14.62 0.19
CA PHE A 306 27.99 14.48 1.64
C PHE A 306 29.43 14.30 2.15
N THR A 307 30.30 13.63 1.40
CA THR A 307 31.73 13.56 1.69
C THR A 307 32.36 14.96 1.70
N ILE A 308 32.01 15.77 0.70
CA ILE A 308 32.48 17.15 0.61
C ILE A 308 31.89 18.00 1.73
N ALA A 309 30.58 17.84 2.03
CA ALA A 309 29.94 18.52 3.15
C ALA A 309 30.66 18.23 4.48
N ALA A 310 31.07 16.96 4.73
CA ALA A 310 31.85 16.58 5.92
C ALA A 310 33.18 17.37 6.00
N GLY A 311 33.93 17.44 4.89
CA GLY A 311 35.18 18.20 4.82
C GLY A 311 34.98 19.70 5.04
N MET A 312 33.87 20.26 4.54
CA MET A 312 33.51 21.66 4.75
C MET A 312 33.06 21.94 6.21
N GLU A 313 32.35 21.02 6.83
CA GLU A 313 31.96 21.13 8.25
C GLU A 313 33.19 21.17 9.17
N GLN A 314 34.27 20.47 8.81
CA GLN A 314 35.56 20.52 9.51
C GLN A 314 36.36 21.82 9.23
N GLY A 315 35.87 22.71 8.34
CA GLY A 315 36.57 23.92 7.95
C GLY A 315 37.84 23.69 7.11
N ARG A 316 38.08 22.47 6.65
CA ARG A 316 39.29 22.10 5.86
C ARG A 316 39.16 22.40 4.38
N TYR A 317 37.93 22.47 3.88
CA TYR A 317 37.63 22.64 2.47
C TYR A 317 36.61 23.77 2.23
N ALA A 318 36.84 24.46 1.14
CA ALA A 318 35.92 25.43 0.54
C ALA A 318 35.72 25.08 -0.94
N PRO A 319 34.70 25.61 -1.63
CA PRO A 319 34.43 25.27 -3.04
C PRO A 319 35.67 25.39 -3.97
N HIS A 320 36.51 26.38 -3.74
CA HIS A 320 37.70 26.66 -4.57
C HIS A 320 39.01 26.10 -3.99
N THR A 321 38.95 25.27 -2.93
CA THR A 321 40.15 24.63 -2.39
C THR A 321 40.76 23.70 -3.46
N PRO A 322 42.04 23.88 -3.84
CA PRO A 322 42.66 23.06 -4.86
C PRO A 322 42.97 21.66 -4.35
N ILE A 323 42.78 20.67 -5.21
CA ILE A 323 43.06 19.24 -4.96
C ILE A 323 43.79 18.71 -6.19
N ASP A 324 45.00 18.23 -6.01
CA ASP A 324 45.73 17.52 -7.05
C ASP A 324 45.20 16.09 -7.19
N VAL A 325 44.64 15.76 -8.33
CA VAL A 325 44.16 14.41 -8.65
C VAL A 325 45.05 13.71 -9.70
N SER A 326 46.24 14.29 -9.99
CA SER A 326 47.21 13.68 -10.90
C SER A 326 47.75 12.36 -10.32
N PRO A 327 48.02 11.38 -11.16
CA PRO A 327 47.77 11.23 -12.60
C PRO A 327 46.40 10.65 -12.95
N GLY A 328 45.34 10.90 -12.16
CA GLY A 328 44.01 10.34 -12.31
C GLY A 328 43.85 8.98 -11.63
N GLN A 329 44.78 8.61 -10.78
CA GLN A 329 44.73 7.40 -9.95
C GLN A 329 45.51 7.58 -8.66
N MET A 330 45.07 6.90 -7.60
CA MET A 330 45.68 6.96 -6.27
C MET A 330 45.73 5.55 -5.67
N ARG A 331 46.89 5.17 -5.15
CA ARG A 331 47.07 3.91 -4.44
C ARG A 331 46.68 4.09 -2.98
N VAL A 332 45.80 3.19 -2.49
CA VAL A 332 45.41 3.11 -1.09
C VAL A 332 45.68 1.68 -0.62
N GLY A 333 46.75 1.50 0.15
CA GLY A 333 47.28 0.16 0.45
C GLY A 333 47.64 -0.61 -0.84
N ARG A 334 47.06 -1.80 -0.99
CA ARG A 334 47.25 -2.63 -2.21
C ARG A 334 46.28 -2.32 -3.34
N TYR A 335 45.28 -1.49 -3.11
CA TYR A 335 44.24 -1.19 -4.07
C TYR A 335 44.46 0.14 -4.78
N LEU A 336 43.77 0.33 -5.90
CA LEU A 336 43.92 1.50 -6.75
C LEU A 336 42.54 2.16 -6.97
N VAL A 337 42.40 3.39 -6.51
CA VAL A 337 41.27 4.27 -6.84
C VAL A 337 41.57 4.97 -8.15
N ARG A 338 40.61 5.04 -9.08
CA ARG A 338 40.78 5.63 -10.41
C ARG A 338 39.67 6.61 -10.74
N ASP A 339 40.06 7.69 -11.41
CA ASP A 339 39.17 8.56 -12.15
C ASP A 339 38.99 8.08 -13.59
N THR A 340 38.01 8.62 -14.29
CA THR A 340 37.77 8.31 -15.70
C THR A 340 38.90 8.85 -16.60
N ARG A 341 39.56 9.91 -16.17
CA ARG A 341 40.75 10.50 -16.81
C ARG A 341 41.57 11.29 -15.79
N ASN A 342 42.76 11.69 -16.18
CA ASN A 342 43.56 12.65 -15.40
C ASN A 342 42.96 14.06 -15.54
N TYR A 343 42.58 14.67 -14.42
CA TYR A 343 42.05 16.04 -14.38
C TYR A 343 43.11 17.05 -13.88
N GLY A 344 44.26 16.59 -13.42
CA GLY A 344 45.33 17.48 -12.91
C GLY A 344 44.98 18.11 -11.55
N MET A 345 45.27 19.40 -11.43
CA MET A 345 44.88 20.22 -10.28
C MET A 345 43.48 20.75 -10.51
N ILE A 346 42.55 20.37 -9.66
CA ILE A 346 41.13 20.82 -9.70
C ILE A 346 40.68 21.35 -8.34
N ASP A 347 39.64 22.12 -8.31
CA ASP A 347 39.03 22.54 -7.05
C ASP A 347 37.91 21.58 -6.59
N VAL A 348 37.43 21.74 -5.35
CA VAL A 348 36.37 20.92 -4.74
C VAL A 348 35.07 20.96 -5.57
N ALA A 349 34.71 22.11 -6.16
CA ALA A 349 33.56 22.21 -7.04
C ALA A 349 33.71 21.32 -8.29
N THR A 350 34.91 21.28 -8.86
CA THR A 350 35.23 20.44 -10.01
C THR A 350 35.26 18.93 -9.64
N VAL A 351 35.67 18.57 -8.40
CA VAL A 351 35.54 17.19 -7.91
C VAL A 351 34.08 16.71 -8.03
N LEU A 352 33.07 17.57 -7.71
CA LEU A 352 31.65 17.24 -7.88
C LEU A 352 31.23 17.21 -9.36
N SER A 353 31.53 18.26 -10.13
CA SER A 353 31.05 18.42 -11.51
C SER A 353 31.61 17.36 -12.45
N LYS A 354 32.89 16.96 -12.27
CA LYS A 354 33.56 15.89 -13.03
C LYS A 354 33.47 14.53 -12.34
N SER A 355 32.93 14.48 -11.11
CA SER A 355 32.76 13.24 -10.35
C SER A 355 34.07 12.49 -10.04
N SER A 356 35.17 13.20 -9.68
CA SER A 356 36.46 12.58 -9.35
C SER A 356 36.37 11.67 -8.13
N ASN A 357 36.78 10.41 -8.27
CA ASN A 357 36.91 9.44 -7.18
C ASN A 357 38.18 9.74 -6.36
N VAL A 358 39.25 10.09 -7.04
CA VAL A 358 40.53 10.44 -6.40
C VAL A 358 40.36 11.67 -5.52
N GLY A 359 39.65 12.72 -6.00
CA GLY A 359 39.37 13.91 -5.23
C GLY A 359 38.52 13.62 -4.00
N ALA A 360 37.42 12.86 -4.14
CA ALA A 360 36.56 12.47 -3.03
C ALA A 360 37.35 11.63 -1.98
N SER A 361 38.17 10.67 -2.42
CA SER A 361 38.99 9.87 -1.52
C SER A 361 40.01 10.70 -0.75
N LYS A 362 40.67 11.65 -1.40
CA LYS A 362 41.63 12.57 -0.73
C LYS A 362 40.93 13.40 0.34
N ILE A 363 39.74 13.92 0.04
CA ILE A 363 38.92 14.64 1.02
C ILE A 363 38.59 13.73 2.22
N ALA A 364 38.07 12.52 1.97
CA ALA A 364 37.68 11.60 3.05
C ALA A 364 38.88 11.18 3.90
N LEU A 365 40.02 10.84 3.28
CA LEU A 365 41.21 10.40 4.00
C LEU A 365 41.95 11.53 4.75
N SER A 366 41.54 12.79 4.53
CA SER A 366 42.02 13.93 5.33
C SER A 366 41.26 14.10 6.66
N MET A 367 40.21 13.33 6.90
CA MET A 367 39.37 13.36 8.08
C MET A 367 39.47 12.03 8.83
N GLU A 368 39.20 12.07 10.15
CA GLU A 368 38.98 10.84 10.90
C GLU A 368 37.76 10.10 10.38
N PRO A 369 37.77 8.76 10.31
CA PRO A 369 36.65 7.95 9.81
C PRO A 369 35.30 8.26 10.49
N GLU A 370 35.33 8.53 11.79
CA GLU A 370 34.16 8.87 12.61
C GLU A 370 33.43 10.13 12.08
N VAL A 371 34.13 11.11 11.55
CA VAL A 371 33.54 12.36 11.01
C VAL A 371 32.61 12.04 9.84
N LEU A 372 33.09 11.22 8.91
CA LEU A 372 32.33 10.81 7.75
C LEU A 372 31.16 9.91 8.14
N TRP A 373 31.40 8.95 9.04
CA TRP A 373 30.38 8.04 9.55
C TRP A 373 29.27 8.80 10.30
N SER A 374 29.65 9.73 11.19
CA SER A 374 28.68 10.55 11.94
C SER A 374 27.79 11.36 11.02
N LEU A 375 28.32 11.95 9.95
CA LEU A 375 27.49 12.66 8.98
C LEU A 375 26.54 11.71 8.25
N TYR A 376 27.01 10.55 7.80
CA TYR A 376 26.18 9.56 7.10
C TYR A 376 25.06 9.05 8.00
N THR A 377 25.32 8.80 9.28
CA THR A 377 24.31 8.43 10.27
C THR A 377 23.28 9.55 10.48
N LYS A 378 23.75 10.81 10.64
CA LYS A 378 22.84 11.96 10.77
C LYS A 378 21.97 12.19 9.53
N LEU A 379 22.42 11.81 8.34
CA LEU A 379 21.62 11.79 7.11
C LEU A 379 20.61 10.64 7.09
N GLY A 380 20.73 9.67 8.02
CA GLY A 380 19.86 8.52 8.19
C GLY A 380 20.22 7.32 7.31
N PHE A 381 21.47 7.19 6.90
CA PHE A 381 21.96 5.95 6.29
C PHE A 381 22.19 4.88 7.36
N GLY A 382 21.78 3.64 7.07
CA GLY A 382 21.80 2.54 8.02
C GLY A 382 20.59 2.49 8.95
N GLU A 383 19.63 3.42 8.83
CA GLU A 383 18.39 3.48 9.60
C GLU A 383 17.17 3.40 8.68
N SER A 384 16.06 2.85 9.18
CA SER A 384 14.78 2.91 8.45
C SER A 384 14.36 4.36 8.20
N PRO A 385 13.81 4.68 7.02
CA PRO A 385 13.26 6.01 6.75
C PRO A 385 12.08 6.40 7.65
N PHE A 386 11.34 5.43 8.19
CA PHE A 386 10.11 5.62 8.98
C PHE A 386 9.01 6.38 8.24
N SER A 387 8.82 6.08 6.94
CA SER A 387 7.74 6.66 6.14
C SER A 387 6.37 6.05 6.39
N HIS A 388 6.28 5.10 7.32
CA HIS A 388 5.11 4.26 7.63
C HIS A 388 4.77 3.22 6.54
N PHE A 389 5.66 2.99 5.60
CA PHE A 389 5.47 1.93 4.60
C PHE A 389 5.92 0.57 5.17
N PRO A 390 5.16 -0.53 4.96
CA PRO A 390 5.55 -1.83 5.48
C PRO A 390 6.79 -2.39 4.77
N GLY A 391 7.73 -2.97 5.53
CA GLY A 391 8.91 -3.62 4.97
C GLY A 391 9.99 -2.68 4.46
N GLU A 392 10.06 -1.44 4.96
CA GLU A 392 11.15 -0.52 4.66
C GLU A 392 12.51 -1.10 5.02
N SER A 393 13.49 -0.92 4.14
CA SER A 393 14.87 -1.31 4.39
C SER A 393 15.65 -0.18 5.07
N SER A 394 16.42 -0.54 6.10
CA SER A 394 17.39 0.37 6.73
C SER A 394 18.65 0.58 5.88
N GLY A 395 18.88 -0.24 4.84
CA GLY A 395 20.16 -0.27 4.16
C GLY A 395 21.28 -0.79 5.07
N ARG A 396 22.52 -0.46 4.71
CA ARG A 396 23.69 -0.83 5.51
C ARG A 396 24.71 0.30 5.53
N LEU A 397 25.12 0.73 6.70
CA LEU A 397 26.28 1.58 6.94
C LEU A 397 27.17 0.87 7.98
N PRO A 398 28.33 0.32 7.60
CA PRO A 398 29.27 -0.28 8.55
C PRO A 398 29.72 0.76 9.57
N HIS A 399 30.02 0.34 10.81
CA HIS A 399 30.53 1.23 11.84
C HIS A 399 31.97 1.65 11.47
N PHE A 400 32.35 2.89 11.78
CA PHE A 400 33.64 3.45 11.37
C PHE A 400 34.85 2.69 11.94
N SER A 401 34.71 2.02 13.12
CA SER A 401 35.76 1.19 13.70
C SER A 401 36.17 0.01 12.83
N ASP A 402 35.31 -0.42 11.94
CA ASP A 402 35.53 -1.56 11.06
C ASP A 402 36.17 -1.15 9.72
N TRP A 403 36.34 0.16 9.49
CA TRP A 403 36.85 0.65 8.21
C TRP A 403 38.39 0.57 8.12
N SER A 404 38.86 -0.12 7.13
CA SER A 404 40.24 0.08 6.65
C SER A 404 40.35 1.43 5.93
N THR A 405 41.58 1.91 5.74
CA THR A 405 41.85 3.12 4.93
C THR A 405 41.24 3.02 3.53
N PHE A 406 41.22 1.82 2.93
CA PHE A 406 40.64 1.61 1.62
C PHE A 406 39.09 1.69 1.68
N GLU A 407 38.44 1.14 2.70
CA GLU A 407 37.01 1.24 2.88
C GLU A 407 36.57 2.68 3.13
N GLN A 408 37.30 3.46 3.94
CA GLN A 408 37.05 4.89 4.09
C GLN A 408 37.13 5.62 2.73
N ALA A 409 38.14 5.30 1.91
CA ALA A 409 38.25 5.86 0.58
C ALA A 409 37.08 5.48 -0.32
N THR A 410 36.65 4.21 -0.34
CA THR A 410 35.56 3.74 -1.21
C THR A 410 34.17 4.23 -0.75
N LEU A 411 33.95 4.31 0.54
CA LEU A 411 32.72 4.90 1.12
C LEU A 411 32.54 6.36 0.72
N SER A 412 33.62 7.10 0.52
CA SER A 412 33.61 8.51 0.07
C SER A 412 32.95 8.72 -1.30
N PHE A 413 32.92 7.69 -2.13
CA PHE A 413 32.28 7.72 -3.44
C PHE A 413 31.23 6.60 -3.63
N GLY A 414 30.73 6.03 -2.49
CA GLY A 414 29.51 5.29 -2.40
C GLY A 414 29.58 3.78 -2.62
N TYR A 415 30.74 3.17 -2.35
CA TYR A 415 30.91 1.72 -2.29
C TYR A 415 31.13 1.26 -0.84
N GLY A 416 30.59 0.10 -0.48
CA GLY A 416 30.68 -0.44 0.87
C GLY A 416 29.55 -0.05 1.82
N LEU A 417 28.59 0.81 1.36
CA LEU A 417 27.31 1.06 2.02
C LEU A 417 26.17 0.76 1.06
N SER A 418 24.97 0.53 1.60
CA SER A 418 23.77 0.38 0.76
C SER A 418 22.62 1.22 1.28
N VAL A 419 21.84 1.79 0.36
CA VAL A 419 20.72 2.70 0.65
C VAL A 419 19.55 2.39 -0.26
N SER A 420 18.32 2.72 0.18
CA SER A 420 17.15 2.71 -0.69
C SER A 420 17.02 4.03 -1.47
N PRO A 421 16.25 4.06 -2.59
CA PRO A 421 15.94 5.31 -3.30
C PRO A 421 15.35 6.39 -2.40
N LEU A 422 14.48 6.02 -1.44
CA LEU A 422 13.89 6.95 -0.48
C LEU A 422 14.95 7.53 0.48
N GLN A 423 15.85 6.70 1.03
CA GLN A 423 16.94 7.18 1.88
C GLN A 423 17.83 8.18 1.14
N LEU A 424 18.16 7.89 -0.12
CA LEU A 424 18.97 8.79 -0.94
C LEU A 424 18.25 10.10 -1.21
N ALA A 425 16.96 10.08 -1.55
CA ALA A 425 16.14 11.29 -1.72
C ALA A 425 16.08 12.12 -0.43
N ARG A 426 15.87 11.46 0.74
CA ARG A 426 15.86 12.10 2.06
C ARG A 426 17.19 12.80 2.37
N ALA A 427 18.31 12.16 2.09
CA ALA A 427 19.64 12.76 2.31
C ALA A 427 19.84 14.02 1.46
N TYR A 428 19.40 14.02 0.19
CA TYR A 428 19.43 15.22 -0.64
C TYR A 428 18.44 16.29 -0.19
N ALA A 429 17.30 15.90 0.39
CA ALA A 429 16.36 16.85 0.98
C ALA A 429 16.98 17.63 2.15
N VAL A 430 17.94 17.07 2.89
CA VAL A 430 18.71 17.81 3.90
C VAL A 430 19.48 18.97 3.28
N LEU A 431 20.15 18.75 2.16
CA LEU A 431 20.85 19.82 1.44
C LEU A 431 19.87 20.86 0.89
N ALA A 432 18.74 20.39 0.37
CA ALA A 432 17.66 21.23 -0.18
C ALA A 432 16.95 22.07 0.89
N ASN A 433 16.94 21.60 2.13
CA ASN A 433 16.31 22.27 3.28
C ASN A 433 17.37 22.91 4.21
N ASP A 434 18.34 23.62 3.61
CA ASP A 434 19.33 24.39 4.35
C ASP A 434 20.07 23.61 5.45
N GLY A 435 20.26 22.33 5.27
CA GLY A 435 20.98 21.43 6.18
C GLY A 435 20.15 20.84 7.33
N VAL A 436 18.84 20.95 7.26
CA VAL A 436 17.89 20.39 8.25
C VAL A 436 17.24 19.12 7.70
N ARG A 437 17.34 18.01 8.45
CA ARG A 437 16.66 16.76 8.18
C ARG A 437 15.24 16.78 8.73
N LEU A 438 14.26 16.61 7.88
CA LEU A 438 12.87 16.40 8.28
C LEU A 438 12.52 14.89 8.26
N PRO A 439 11.58 14.44 9.10
CA PRO A 439 10.98 13.12 8.94
C PRO A 439 10.27 13.04 7.58
N VAL A 440 10.34 11.89 6.94
CA VAL A 440 9.60 11.65 5.70
C VAL A 440 8.23 11.05 6.00
N SER A 441 7.21 11.43 5.23
CA SER A 441 5.85 10.95 5.46
C SER A 441 5.13 10.59 4.16
N LEU A 442 4.45 9.44 4.16
CA LEU A 442 3.45 9.07 3.15
C LEU A 442 2.05 9.58 3.51
N LEU A 443 1.86 10.03 4.75
CA LEU A 443 0.63 10.72 5.14
C LEU A 443 0.77 12.21 4.88
N LYS A 444 -0.34 12.85 4.55
CA LYS A 444 -0.41 14.29 4.45
C LYS A 444 -0.06 14.92 5.79
N VAL A 445 0.80 15.93 5.76
CA VAL A 445 1.26 16.67 6.93
C VAL A 445 0.51 18.00 7.00
N ASP A 446 -0.19 18.26 8.10
CA ASP A 446 -0.93 19.51 8.31
C ASP A 446 0.00 20.61 8.81
N GLU A 447 0.99 20.25 9.65
CA GLU A 447 1.98 21.17 10.19
C GLU A 447 3.39 20.65 9.86
N ILE A 448 4.30 21.56 9.47
CA ILE A 448 5.69 21.18 9.16
C ILE A 448 6.35 20.66 10.43
N PRO A 449 6.86 19.40 10.41
CA PRO A 449 7.47 18.81 11.60
C PRO A 449 8.79 19.51 11.95
N GLU A 450 9.16 19.45 13.23
CA GLU A 450 10.50 19.82 13.65
C GLU A 450 11.56 18.92 13.00
N GLY A 451 12.69 19.52 12.66
CA GLY A 451 13.79 18.84 11.99
C GLY A 451 15.12 18.98 12.72
N ASP A 452 15.98 18.00 12.49
CA ASP A 452 17.33 17.96 13.05
C ASP A 452 18.33 18.66 12.13
N ARG A 453 19.15 19.56 12.68
CA ARG A 453 20.26 20.15 11.92
C ARG A 453 21.38 19.15 11.75
N VAL A 454 21.66 18.81 10.51
CA VAL A 454 22.71 17.84 10.11
C VAL A 454 23.99 18.56 9.73
N VAL A 455 23.88 19.64 8.93
CA VAL A 455 25.00 20.48 8.51
C VAL A 455 24.61 21.98 8.63
N ARG A 456 25.60 22.84 8.66
CA ARG A 456 25.38 24.30 8.64
C ARG A 456 24.68 24.72 7.34
N GLN A 457 23.83 25.72 7.43
CA GLN A 457 23.14 26.29 6.27
C GLN A 457 24.12 26.74 5.17
N SER A 458 25.23 27.36 5.57
CA SER A 458 26.27 27.81 4.63
C SER A 458 26.89 26.64 3.85
N THR A 459 27.12 25.49 4.52
CA THR A 459 27.63 24.27 3.90
C THR A 459 26.61 23.71 2.91
N ALA A 460 25.35 23.53 3.34
CA ALA A 460 24.29 23.04 2.47
C ALA A 460 24.14 23.86 1.20
N ARG A 461 24.04 25.19 1.34
CA ARG A 461 23.93 26.12 0.20
C ARG A 461 25.16 26.10 -0.72
N SER A 462 26.36 25.95 -0.16
CA SER A 462 27.58 25.84 -0.95
C SER A 462 27.62 24.54 -1.75
N VAL A 463 27.23 23.42 -1.15
CA VAL A 463 27.14 22.12 -1.85
C VAL A 463 26.07 22.19 -2.95
N VAL A 464 24.91 22.77 -2.69
CA VAL A 464 23.86 22.94 -3.72
C VAL A 464 24.38 23.76 -4.91
N ARG A 465 25.07 24.87 -4.66
CA ARG A 465 25.69 25.67 -5.75
C ARG A 465 26.71 24.89 -6.55
N MET A 466 27.57 24.08 -5.90
CA MET A 466 28.52 23.22 -6.59
C MET A 466 27.84 22.15 -7.44
N LEU A 467 26.70 21.61 -6.97
CA LEU A 467 25.90 20.61 -7.70
C LEU A 467 25.26 21.16 -8.98
N GLU A 468 25.07 22.47 -9.12
CA GLU A 468 24.62 23.08 -10.38
C GLU A 468 25.64 22.85 -11.52
N GLY A 469 26.94 22.81 -11.19
CA GLY A 469 28.01 22.51 -12.14
C GLY A 469 27.91 21.08 -12.73
N VAL A 470 27.22 20.16 -12.09
CA VAL A 470 26.96 18.81 -12.61
C VAL A 470 25.98 18.86 -13.80
N VAL A 471 25.04 19.80 -13.79
CA VAL A 471 23.99 19.96 -14.81
C VAL A 471 24.41 20.97 -15.90
N ALA A 472 25.51 21.67 -15.70
CA ALA A 472 26.09 22.55 -16.70
C ALA A 472 26.46 21.76 -17.99
N PRO A 473 26.59 22.45 -19.15
CA PRO A 473 26.88 21.78 -20.44
C PRO A 473 28.12 20.87 -20.44
N ASP A 474 29.13 21.22 -19.65
CA ASP A 474 30.39 20.47 -19.48
C ASP A 474 30.38 19.54 -18.26
N GLY A 475 29.26 19.49 -17.51
CA GLY A 475 29.03 18.59 -16.36
C GLY A 475 28.71 17.15 -16.76
N THR A 476 28.46 16.29 -15.77
CA THR A 476 28.13 14.87 -15.99
C THR A 476 26.65 14.60 -16.29
N ALA A 477 25.77 15.59 -16.15
CA ALA A 477 24.33 15.45 -16.37
C ALA A 477 23.66 16.66 -17.07
N PRO A 478 24.11 17.12 -18.24
CA PRO A 478 23.44 18.23 -18.92
C PRO A 478 21.98 17.91 -19.30
N LEU A 479 21.63 16.64 -19.47
CA LEU A 479 20.27 16.18 -19.76
C LEU A 479 19.31 16.26 -18.56
N ALA A 480 19.79 16.60 -17.36
CA ALA A 480 18.93 16.89 -16.19
C ALA A 480 18.38 18.32 -16.21
N ALA A 481 18.86 19.19 -17.11
CA ALA A 481 18.43 20.58 -17.17
C ALA A 481 16.93 20.70 -17.38
N VAL A 482 16.31 21.65 -16.67
CA VAL A 482 14.88 22.00 -16.77
C VAL A 482 14.77 23.42 -17.30
N PRO A 483 14.08 23.66 -18.43
CA PRO A 483 13.97 25.00 -19.00
C PRO A 483 13.37 26.01 -18.02
N GLY A 484 14.03 27.16 -17.87
CA GLY A 484 13.60 28.22 -16.96
C GLY A 484 14.00 28.02 -15.49
N TYR A 485 14.67 26.92 -15.14
CA TYR A 485 15.04 26.61 -13.77
C TYR A 485 16.52 26.30 -13.62
N ARG A 486 17.09 26.67 -12.49
CA ARG A 486 18.39 26.21 -12.02
C ARG A 486 18.19 24.85 -11.36
N VAL A 487 19.00 23.88 -11.77
CA VAL A 487 18.94 22.50 -11.27
C VAL A 487 20.26 22.14 -10.62
N ALA A 488 20.21 21.59 -9.43
CA ALA A 488 21.36 21.02 -8.74
C ALA A 488 21.16 19.49 -8.61
N GLY A 489 22.19 18.70 -8.89
CA GLY A 489 22.05 17.25 -8.80
C GLY A 489 23.34 16.49 -8.99
N LYS A 490 23.29 15.18 -8.89
CA LYS A 490 24.44 14.28 -9.03
C LYS A 490 24.08 12.99 -9.73
N THR A 491 24.91 12.58 -10.66
CA THR A 491 24.86 11.27 -11.30
C THR A 491 25.51 10.20 -10.43
N GLY A 492 24.98 8.99 -10.53
CA GLY A 492 25.62 7.76 -10.10
C GLY A 492 25.60 6.73 -11.22
N THR A 493 26.67 5.99 -11.34
CA THR A 493 26.75 4.80 -12.18
C THR A 493 27.56 3.79 -11.40
N ALA A 494 26.90 2.78 -10.86
CA ALA A 494 27.54 1.75 -10.05
C ALA A 494 27.45 0.39 -10.74
N LYS A 495 28.48 -0.42 -10.64
CA LYS A 495 28.38 -1.84 -10.98
C LYS A 495 27.49 -2.54 -9.96
N LYS A 496 26.65 -3.43 -10.42
CA LYS A 496 25.75 -4.17 -9.53
C LYS A 496 26.52 -5.20 -8.71
N SER A 497 26.36 -5.16 -7.40
CA SER A 497 26.89 -6.18 -6.50
C SER A 497 26.10 -7.49 -6.70
N VAL A 498 26.84 -8.58 -6.84
CA VAL A 498 26.33 -9.95 -7.00
C VAL A 498 27.10 -10.89 -6.09
N ALA A 499 26.62 -12.12 -5.91
CA ALA A 499 27.37 -13.12 -5.16
C ALA A 499 28.78 -13.32 -5.78
N GLY A 500 29.82 -13.08 -4.99
CA GLY A 500 31.22 -13.19 -5.44
C GLY A 500 31.86 -11.89 -5.92
N GLY A 501 31.16 -10.73 -5.88
CA GLY A 501 31.75 -9.43 -6.23
C GLY A 501 30.83 -8.53 -7.04
N TYR A 502 31.36 -7.90 -8.08
CA TYR A 502 30.62 -7.00 -8.98
C TYR A 502 30.42 -7.64 -10.35
N ALA A 503 29.20 -7.54 -10.87
CA ALA A 503 28.93 -7.95 -12.25
C ALA A 503 29.69 -7.06 -13.24
N GLU A 504 30.19 -7.65 -14.31
CA GLU A 504 30.96 -6.89 -15.31
C GLU A 504 30.09 -6.04 -16.22
N ASP A 505 28.89 -6.53 -16.54
CA ASP A 505 27.95 -6.01 -17.54
C ASP A 505 26.64 -5.46 -16.97
N LYS A 506 26.46 -5.45 -15.62
CA LYS A 506 25.24 -4.98 -14.97
C LYS A 506 25.50 -3.71 -14.19
N TYR A 507 24.76 -2.69 -14.55
CA TYR A 507 24.90 -1.36 -13.98
C TYR A 507 23.61 -0.88 -13.33
N LEU A 508 23.79 0.03 -12.38
CA LEU A 508 22.74 0.85 -11.79
C LEU A 508 22.96 2.27 -12.28
N SER A 509 21.96 2.84 -12.93
CA SER A 509 22.00 4.21 -13.45
C SER A 509 21.17 5.11 -12.54
N LEU A 510 21.81 6.10 -11.93
CA LEU A 510 21.22 6.96 -10.93
C LEU A 510 21.32 8.44 -11.31
N PHE A 511 20.31 9.18 -10.94
CA PHE A 511 20.36 10.63 -10.83
C PHE A 511 19.54 11.09 -9.63
N VAL A 512 20.12 11.95 -8.81
CA VAL A 512 19.39 12.63 -7.73
C VAL A 512 19.58 14.12 -7.90
N GLY A 513 18.50 14.87 -7.87
CA GLY A 513 18.56 16.30 -8.04
C GLY A 513 17.45 17.03 -7.28
N MET A 514 17.60 18.35 -7.24
CA MET A 514 16.67 19.27 -6.63
C MET A 514 16.42 20.48 -7.52
N VAL A 515 15.23 21.03 -7.43
CA VAL A 515 14.79 22.18 -8.23
C VAL A 515 13.68 22.96 -7.51
N PRO A 516 13.67 24.30 -7.64
CA PRO A 516 14.70 25.21 -8.17
C PRO A 516 15.96 25.24 -7.28
N ALA A 517 17.17 25.36 -7.85
CA ALA A 517 18.39 25.30 -7.04
C ALA A 517 18.62 26.52 -6.17
N SER A 518 18.01 27.66 -6.48
CA SER A 518 18.10 28.89 -5.67
C SER A 518 17.41 28.75 -4.30
N HIS A 519 16.23 28.08 -4.28
CA HIS A 519 15.42 27.79 -3.10
C HIS A 519 14.76 26.44 -3.31
N PRO A 520 15.46 25.33 -3.07
CA PRO A 520 14.98 24.01 -3.43
C PRO A 520 13.63 23.69 -2.79
N ARG A 521 12.72 23.16 -3.61
CA ARG A 521 11.40 22.74 -3.19
C ARG A 521 11.21 21.25 -3.41
N LEU A 522 11.58 20.79 -4.58
CA LEU A 522 11.40 19.38 -4.97
C LEU A 522 12.75 18.68 -5.03
N VAL A 523 12.82 17.51 -4.45
CA VAL A 523 13.96 16.58 -4.56
C VAL A 523 13.45 15.32 -5.23
N MET A 524 14.18 14.81 -6.23
CA MET A 524 13.85 13.56 -6.88
C MET A 524 15.06 12.65 -7.02
N ALA A 525 14.93 11.41 -6.56
CA ALA A 525 15.85 10.33 -6.84
C ALA A 525 15.28 9.43 -7.93
N VAL A 526 16.08 9.10 -8.94
CA VAL A 526 15.77 8.17 -10.03
C VAL A 526 16.81 7.07 -10.07
N LEU A 527 16.36 5.83 -10.06
CA LEU A 527 17.16 4.62 -10.23
C LEU A 527 16.63 3.82 -11.41
N ILE A 528 17.50 3.46 -12.34
CA ILE A 528 17.23 2.49 -13.42
C ILE A 528 18.19 1.31 -13.23
N ASP A 529 17.59 0.12 -13.03
CA ASP A 529 18.31 -1.12 -12.72
C ASP A 529 18.56 -1.95 -13.99
N GLU A 530 19.80 -2.31 -14.21
CA GLU A 530 20.27 -3.12 -15.35
C GLU A 530 19.72 -2.60 -16.71
N PRO A 531 20.02 -1.36 -17.12
CA PRO A 531 19.75 -0.94 -18.49
C PRO A 531 20.56 -1.82 -19.45
N ARG A 532 19.92 -2.34 -20.49
CA ARG A 532 20.51 -3.30 -21.45
C ARG A 532 20.70 -2.68 -22.84
N GLY A 533 20.57 -1.36 -22.93
CA GLY A 533 20.86 -0.60 -24.15
C GLY A 533 22.35 -0.28 -24.28
N GLU A 534 22.69 0.53 -25.28
CA GLU A 534 24.05 1.04 -25.46
C GLU A 534 24.49 2.00 -24.36
N GLU A 535 23.49 2.66 -23.72
CA GLU A 535 23.70 3.67 -22.68
C GLU A 535 23.43 3.08 -21.29
N TYR A 536 24.35 3.26 -20.37
CA TYR A 536 24.21 2.85 -18.96
C TYR A 536 24.63 3.94 -17.97
N TYR A 537 25.14 5.09 -18.44
CA TYR A 537 25.51 6.19 -17.55
C TYR A 537 24.26 6.89 -16.99
N GLY A 538 24.28 7.20 -15.68
CA GLY A 538 23.16 7.86 -15.02
C GLY A 538 22.77 9.21 -15.64
N GLY A 539 23.74 9.96 -16.19
CA GLY A 539 23.50 11.21 -16.93
C GLY A 539 22.76 11.03 -18.25
N LEU A 540 22.80 9.86 -18.87
CA LEU A 540 22.13 9.56 -20.14
C LEU A 540 20.79 8.80 -19.93
N VAL A 541 20.70 7.99 -18.87
CA VAL A 541 19.55 7.10 -18.63
C VAL A 541 18.57 7.67 -17.59
N ALA A 542 19.07 8.11 -16.42
CA ALA A 542 18.24 8.56 -15.31
C ALA A 542 17.96 10.08 -15.33
N ALA A 543 18.93 10.89 -15.72
CA ALA A 543 18.80 12.37 -15.76
C ALA A 543 17.68 12.86 -16.69
N PRO A 544 17.42 12.28 -17.88
CA PRO A 544 16.28 12.67 -18.71
C PRO A 544 14.92 12.42 -18.05
N VAL A 545 14.80 11.39 -17.21
CA VAL A 545 13.56 11.12 -16.45
C VAL A 545 13.33 12.24 -15.45
N PHE A 546 14.37 12.62 -14.69
CA PHE A 546 14.29 13.76 -13.78
C PHE A 546 13.86 15.05 -14.49
N SER A 547 14.51 15.42 -15.59
CA SER A 547 14.21 16.63 -16.35
C SER A 547 12.73 16.69 -16.79
N LYS A 548 12.23 15.61 -17.40
CA LYS A 548 10.84 15.55 -17.88
C LYS A 548 9.82 15.61 -16.76
N VAL A 549 10.07 14.86 -15.68
CA VAL A 549 9.17 14.84 -14.52
C VAL A 549 9.16 16.21 -13.84
N MET A 550 10.33 16.78 -13.56
CA MET A 550 10.40 18.07 -12.87
C MET A 550 9.84 19.22 -13.71
N SER A 551 10.03 19.22 -15.02
CA SER A 551 9.42 20.19 -15.92
C SER A 551 7.88 20.21 -15.81
N GLY A 552 7.25 19.07 -15.66
CA GLY A 552 5.80 18.97 -15.42
C GLY A 552 5.40 19.27 -13.98
N ALA A 553 6.16 18.77 -13.00
CA ALA A 553 5.90 18.95 -11.58
C ALA A 553 5.90 20.42 -11.15
N LEU A 554 6.89 21.20 -11.60
CA LEU A 554 7.01 22.62 -11.31
C LEU A 554 5.80 23.42 -11.82
N ARG A 555 5.30 23.08 -13.00
CA ARG A 555 4.08 23.68 -13.55
C ARG A 555 2.82 23.29 -12.78
N LEU A 556 2.68 21.99 -12.45
CA LEU A 556 1.53 21.49 -11.70
C LEU A 556 1.43 22.10 -10.30
N LEU A 557 2.57 22.40 -9.68
CA LEU A 557 2.66 23.00 -8.35
C LEU A 557 2.80 24.52 -8.36
N ASN A 558 2.72 25.16 -9.54
CA ASN A 558 2.87 26.60 -9.72
C ASN A 558 4.15 27.17 -9.08
N ILE A 559 5.26 26.43 -9.16
CA ILE A 559 6.56 26.88 -8.66
C ILE A 559 7.17 27.82 -9.71
N PRO A 560 7.49 29.09 -9.35
CA PRO A 560 8.00 30.05 -10.32
C PRO A 560 9.43 29.70 -10.78
N PRO A 561 9.79 30.03 -12.04
CA PRO A 561 11.16 29.91 -12.54
C PRO A 561 12.16 30.75 -11.74
N ASP A 562 13.38 30.22 -11.55
CA ASP A 562 14.48 30.89 -10.84
C ASP A 562 15.71 31.21 -11.72
N LYS A 563 15.66 30.81 -12.98
CA LYS A 563 16.66 31.20 -13.97
C LYS A 563 16.17 32.46 -14.67
N ASN A 564 16.92 33.56 -14.52
CA ASN A 564 16.60 34.80 -15.21
C ASN A 564 16.55 34.54 -16.72
N TRP A 565 15.38 34.69 -17.29
CA TRP A 565 15.20 34.82 -18.73
C TRP A 565 15.72 36.22 -19.11
N HIS A 566 17.02 36.37 -19.21
CA HIS A 566 17.55 37.48 -19.97
C HIS A 566 17.16 37.21 -21.41
N GLY A 567 16.48 38.21 -22.05
CA GLY A 567 15.90 38.11 -23.38
C GLY A 567 16.87 37.88 -24.54
N ASP A 568 17.98 37.22 -24.31
CA ASP A 568 19.03 36.93 -25.31
C ASP A 568 18.52 36.09 -26.49
N HIS A 569 17.47 35.28 -26.28
CA HIS A 569 16.87 34.54 -27.39
C HIS A 569 15.83 35.34 -28.21
N LEU A 570 15.25 36.41 -27.66
CA LEU A 570 14.36 37.28 -28.43
C LEU A 570 15.18 38.26 -29.28
N MET A 571 16.28 38.78 -28.73
CA MET A 571 17.19 39.69 -29.42
C MET A 571 18.01 38.98 -30.51
N ALA A 572 18.42 37.71 -30.30
CA ALA A 572 19.06 36.90 -31.33
C ALA A 572 18.12 36.58 -32.52
N ARG A 573 16.83 36.45 -32.31
CA ARG A 573 15.85 36.28 -33.40
C ARG A 573 15.48 37.57 -34.09
N LEU A 574 15.49 38.70 -33.40
CA LEU A 574 15.23 40.02 -34.00
C LEU A 574 16.46 40.57 -34.70
N GLY A 575 17.69 40.25 -34.27
CA GLY A 575 18.94 40.63 -34.92
C GLY A 575 19.30 39.79 -36.14
N ALA A 576 18.68 38.65 -36.38
CA ALA A 576 18.88 37.82 -37.56
C ALA A 576 17.89 38.15 -38.73
N GLN A 577 17.02 39.16 -38.54
CA GLN A 577 16.11 39.66 -39.59
C GLN A 577 16.45 41.10 -40.05
N GLN A 578 17.59 41.62 -39.70
CA GLN A 578 18.24 42.77 -40.34
C GLN A 578 19.49 42.29 -41.10
#